data_90a098d50ac9f0f4f6f2859a2c5971d4
#
_entry.id   90a098d50ac9f0f4f6f2859a2c5971d4
#
_cell.length_a   1.000
_cell.length_b   1.000
_cell.length_c   1.000
_cell.angle_alpha   90.00
_cell.angle_beta   90.00
_cell.angle_gamma   90.00
#
_symmetry.space_group_name_H-M   'P 1'
#
loop_
_entity.id
_entity.type
_entity.pdbx_description
1 polymer ?
#
loop_
_entity_poly.entity_id
_entity_poly.type
_entity_poly.pdbx_seq_one_letter_code
_entity_poly.pdbx_strand_id
1 'polypeptide(L)'
;MKIAMTTKEASEKWGISQRRVRVLCRDGKIEGCIQKGKLWIIPENTKKPADGRIKGKESLLELIEQKKKELDIRRPLTEGEVSKLHEDFMIEYTYNSNAIEGNTLTLRETDMVLKGLTIDRKPLKDHMEAVGHKEAFYFICHLVKNSYPLCESVIKQIHSLVLADRPFDRGIYRRIPVRIHGAKHNPVQPYLIEAKMNDLMKNYAEDRRNIVIKLAELHIGFESIHPFIDGNGRTGRLIVNLELMKAGYPPIDIKFTDRMRYYDSFADKEKMIKLFAEYLNRRLDQYLQILG
;
A
#
# COMPACT_ATOMS: atom_id res chain seq x y z
N MET A 1 -45.11 26.41 -0.04
CA MET A 1 -44.00 25.43 0.09
C MET A 1 -43.47 25.12 -1.31
N LYS A 2 -42.15 25.22 -1.52
CA LYS A 2 -41.50 24.83 -2.80
C LYS A 2 -41.58 23.29 -2.90
N ILE A 3 -42.18 22.78 -3.96
CA ILE A 3 -42.41 21.32 -4.13
C ILE A 3 -41.25 20.67 -4.91
N ALA A 4 -40.41 21.48 -5.58
CA ALA A 4 -39.30 21.00 -6.42
C ALA A 4 -38.19 22.03 -6.52
N MET A 5 -36.97 21.56 -6.80
CA MET A 5 -35.76 22.37 -7.02
C MET A 5 -35.17 22.14 -8.43
N THR A 6 -34.46 23.16 -8.92
CA THR A 6 -33.71 23.10 -10.18
C THR A 6 -32.35 22.42 -9.97
N THR A 7 -31.67 22.09 -11.06
CA THR A 7 -30.28 21.54 -11.00
C THR A 7 -29.29 22.53 -10.38
N LYS A 8 -29.57 23.84 -10.42
CA LYS A 8 -28.74 24.87 -9.78
C LYS A 8 -28.92 24.82 -8.26
N GLU A 9 -30.16 24.86 -7.78
CA GLU A 9 -30.50 24.78 -6.35
C GLU A 9 -30.02 23.46 -5.73
N ALA A 10 -30.17 22.33 -6.44
CA ALA A 10 -29.63 21.05 -6.01
C ALA A 10 -28.11 21.03 -5.94
N SER A 11 -27.41 21.72 -6.87
CA SER A 11 -25.94 21.84 -6.84
C SER A 11 -25.45 22.61 -5.62
N GLU A 12 -26.12 23.69 -5.27
CA GLU A 12 -25.84 24.50 -4.07
C GLU A 12 -26.13 23.71 -2.79
N LYS A 13 -27.30 23.07 -2.71
CA LYS A 13 -27.71 22.25 -1.55
C LYS A 13 -26.78 21.05 -1.29
N TRP A 14 -26.26 20.43 -2.34
CA TRP A 14 -25.47 19.20 -2.25
C TRP A 14 -23.95 19.43 -2.32
N GLY A 15 -23.50 20.65 -2.58
CA GLY A 15 -22.07 20.98 -2.69
C GLY A 15 -21.36 20.27 -3.86
N ILE A 16 -22.06 20.12 -5.02
CA ILE A 16 -21.51 19.51 -6.25
C ILE A 16 -21.80 20.38 -7.46
N SER A 17 -21.06 20.20 -8.55
CA SER A 17 -21.29 21.01 -9.75
C SER A 17 -22.65 20.73 -10.39
N GLN A 18 -23.27 21.75 -10.99
CA GLN A 18 -24.53 21.62 -11.73
C GLN A 18 -24.45 20.59 -12.86
N ARG A 19 -23.26 20.46 -13.49
CA ARG A 19 -22.99 19.40 -14.48
C ARG A 19 -23.15 18.00 -13.87
N ARG A 20 -22.65 17.81 -12.65
CA ARG A 20 -22.76 16.53 -11.93
C ARG A 20 -24.22 16.21 -11.59
N VAL A 21 -24.99 17.19 -11.15
CA VAL A 21 -26.43 17.00 -10.88
C VAL A 21 -27.18 16.53 -12.14
N ARG A 22 -26.91 17.17 -13.31
CA ARG A 22 -27.53 16.76 -14.61
C ARG A 22 -27.17 15.32 -14.98
N VAL A 23 -25.94 14.90 -14.76
CA VAL A 23 -25.51 13.51 -15.00
C VAL A 23 -26.27 12.55 -14.09
N LEU A 24 -26.41 12.86 -12.80
CA LEU A 24 -27.17 12.04 -11.84
C LEU A 24 -28.66 11.92 -12.21
N CYS A 25 -29.27 13.02 -12.70
CA CYS A 25 -30.64 12.98 -13.21
C CYS A 25 -30.76 12.07 -14.44
N ARG A 26 -29.88 12.28 -15.45
CA ARG A 26 -29.88 11.48 -16.68
C ARG A 26 -29.68 9.99 -16.43
N ASP A 27 -28.80 9.65 -15.49
CA ASP A 27 -28.44 8.27 -15.14
C ASP A 27 -29.45 7.62 -14.16
N GLY A 28 -30.60 8.27 -13.90
CA GLY A 28 -31.68 7.75 -13.02
C GLY A 28 -31.28 7.59 -11.55
N LYS A 29 -30.20 8.27 -11.10
CA LYS A 29 -29.69 8.19 -9.71
C LYS A 29 -30.44 9.11 -8.73
N ILE A 30 -31.37 9.92 -9.23
CA ILE A 30 -32.19 10.82 -8.42
C ILE A 30 -33.63 10.37 -8.56
N GLU A 31 -34.17 9.78 -7.50
CA GLU A 31 -35.55 9.28 -7.45
C GLU A 31 -36.57 10.43 -7.60
N GLY A 32 -37.61 10.23 -8.40
CA GLY A 32 -38.62 11.23 -8.65
C GLY A 32 -38.21 12.42 -9.52
N CYS A 33 -37.01 12.36 -10.11
CA CYS A 33 -36.53 13.40 -11.02
C CYS A 33 -37.19 13.27 -12.40
N ILE A 34 -37.72 14.36 -12.93
CA ILE A 34 -38.38 14.44 -14.25
C ILE A 34 -37.75 15.51 -15.12
N GLN A 35 -37.65 15.21 -16.43
CA GLN A 35 -37.19 16.18 -17.41
C GLN A 35 -38.37 16.85 -18.10
N LYS A 36 -38.43 18.20 -18.03
CA LYS A 36 -39.40 19.02 -18.79
C LYS A 36 -38.61 19.88 -19.78
N GLY A 37 -38.61 19.50 -21.05
CA GLY A 37 -37.80 20.15 -22.08
C GLY A 37 -36.31 20.06 -21.78
N LYS A 38 -35.64 21.21 -21.63
CA LYS A 38 -34.17 21.26 -21.28
C LYS A 38 -33.90 21.31 -19.78
N LEU A 39 -34.95 21.34 -18.94
CA LEU A 39 -34.82 21.51 -17.50
C LEU A 39 -35.11 20.20 -16.75
N TRP A 40 -34.30 19.91 -15.75
CA TRP A 40 -34.56 18.84 -14.79
C TRP A 40 -35.27 19.41 -13.57
N ILE A 41 -36.32 18.74 -13.13
CA ILE A 41 -37.13 19.06 -11.95
C ILE A 41 -36.86 17.96 -10.92
N ILE A 42 -36.35 18.33 -9.76
CA ILE A 42 -35.92 17.43 -8.68
C ILE A 42 -36.81 17.68 -7.48
N PRO A 43 -37.40 16.66 -6.83
CA PRO A 43 -38.21 16.86 -5.63
C PRO A 43 -37.39 17.55 -4.52
N GLU A 44 -38.03 18.52 -3.81
CA GLU A 44 -37.35 19.34 -2.79
C GLU A 44 -36.67 18.51 -1.67
N ASN A 45 -37.35 17.41 -1.26
CA ASN A 45 -36.89 16.57 -0.18
C ASN A 45 -35.85 15.51 -0.60
N THR A 46 -35.39 15.52 -1.86
CA THR A 46 -34.42 14.54 -2.34
C THR A 46 -33.06 14.76 -1.64
N LYS A 47 -32.52 13.68 -1.06
CA LYS A 47 -31.20 13.66 -0.50
C LYS A 47 -30.15 13.56 -1.63
N LYS A 48 -28.96 14.09 -1.38
CA LYS A 48 -27.83 13.90 -2.29
C LYS A 48 -27.63 12.41 -2.55
N PRO A 49 -27.67 11.96 -3.82
CA PRO A 49 -27.35 10.57 -4.13
C PRO A 49 -25.94 10.21 -3.63
N ALA A 50 -25.77 9.02 -3.08
CA ALA A 50 -24.47 8.53 -2.66
C ALA A 50 -23.49 8.55 -3.84
N ASP A 51 -22.29 9.04 -3.62
CA ASP A 51 -21.24 9.00 -4.66
C ASP A 51 -20.85 7.52 -4.88
N GLY A 52 -21.17 6.98 -6.05
CA GLY A 52 -20.85 5.60 -6.40
C GLY A 52 -19.36 5.28 -6.35
N ARG A 53 -18.50 6.31 -6.38
CA ARG A 53 -17.05 6.14 -6.16
C ARG A 53 -16.73 5.85 -4.69
N ILE A 54 -17.49 6.47 -3.76
CA ILE A 54 -17.35 6.22 -2.32
C ILE A 54 -17.89 4.82 -2.00
N LYS A 55 -19.05 4.43 -2.55
CA LYS A 55 -19.62 3.08 -2.36
C LYS A 55 -18.69 1.97 -2.88
N GLY A 56 -18.01 2.18 -4.02
CA GLY A 56 -17.08 1.20 -4.55
C GLY A 56 -15.81 1.02 -3.70
N LYS A 57 -15.37 2.04 -2.95
CA LYS A 57 -14.21 1.95 -2.05
C LYS A 57 -14.56 1.30 -0.72
N GLU A 58 -15.67 1.73 -0.11
CA GLU A 58 -16.19 1.10 1.11
C GLU A 58 -16.44 -0.39 0.85
N SER A 59 -17.02 -0.73 -0.31
CA SER A 59 -17.26 -2.14 -0.65
C SER A 59 -16.01 -2.99 -0.76
N LEU A 60 -14.86 -2.45 -1.25
CA LEU A 60 -13.62 -3.23 -1.35
C LEU A 60 -12.97 -3.44 0.01
N LEU A 61 -12.94 -2.44 0.88
CA LEU A 61 -12.44 -2.58 2.24
C LEU A 61 -13.33 -3.49 3.08
N GLU A 62 -14.65 -3.36 2.96
CA GLU A 62 -15.61 -4.26 3.60
C GLU A 62 -15.44 -5.71 3.12
N LEU A 63 -15.24 -5.91 1.82
CA LEU A 63 -14.98 -7.23 1.25
C LEU A 63 -13.68 -7.84 1.81
N ILE A 64 -12.62 -7.05 1.97
CA ILE A 64 -11.36 -7.47 2.60
C ILE A 64 -11.60 -7.92 4.04
N GLU A 65 -12.37 -7.15 4.81
CA GLU A 65 -12.72 -7.51 6.19
C GLU A 65 -13.56 -8.79 6.28
N GLN A 66 -14.49 -8.99 5.34
CA GLN A 66 -15.28 -10.23 5.25
C GLN A 66 -14.37 -11.44 4.95
N LYS A 67 -13.50 -11.32 3.94
CA LYS A 67 -12.54 -12.37 3.59
C LYS A 67 -11.56 -12.67 4.73
N LYS A 68 -11.14 -11.63 5.46
CA LYS A 68 -10.30 -11.82 6.66
C LYS A 68 -11.03 -12.62 7.73
N LYS A 69 -12.28 -12.27 8.03
CA LYS A 69 -13.10 -13.04 8.98
C LYS A 69 -13.30 -14.49 8.51
N GLU A 70 -13.54 -14.70 7.22
CA GLU A 70 -13.62 -16.04 6.64
C GLU A 70 -12.31 -16.81 6.81
N LEU A 71 -11.16 -16.18 6.53
CA LEU A 71 -9.85 -16.76 6.73
C LEU A 71 -9.61 -17.14 8.20
N ASP A 72 -10.02 -16.31 9.15
CA ASP A 72 -9.86 -16.54 10.59
C ASP A 72 -10.71 -17.70 11.13
N ILE A 73 -11.84 -18.00 10.47
CA ILE A 73 -12.71 -19.13 10.83
C ILE A 73 -12.17 -20.47 10.29
N ARG A 74 -11.38 -20.41 9.21
CA ARG A 74 -10.77 -21.60 8.62
C ARG A 74 -9.79 -22.25 9.61
N ARG A 75 -9.45 -23.52 9.38
CA ARG A 75 -8.41 -24.16 10.18
C ARG A 75 -7.11 -23.35 10.16
N PRO A 76 -6.38 -23.28 11.28
CA PRO A 76 -5.08 -22.63 11.26
C PRO A 76 -4.13 -23.37 10.32
N LEU A 77 -3.29 -22.60 9.62
CA LEU A 77 -2.16 -23.16 8.88
C LEU A 77 -1.14 -23.75 9.85
N THR A 78 -0.60 -24.91 9.52
CA THR A 78 0.54 -25.47 10.23
C THR A 78 1.80 -24.64 10.00
N GLU A 79 2.78 -24.72 10.89
CA GLU A 79 4.07 -24.00 10.71
C GLU A 79 4.74 -24.36 9.36
N GLY A 80 4.63 -25.63 8.93
CA GLY A 80 5.18 -26.07 7.64
C GLY A 80 4.46 -25.44 6.45
N GLU A 81 3.12 -25.32 6.49
CA GLU A 81 2.34 -24.65 5.45
C GLU A 81 2.66 -23.16 5.37
N VAL A 82 2.76 -22.48 6.51
CA VAL A 82 3.18 -21.08 6.58
C VAL A 82 4.57 -20.88 6.01
N SER A 83 5.52 -21.75 6.40
CA SER A 83 6.90 -21.71 5.88
C SER A 83 6.92 -21.86 4.36
N LYS A 84 6.18 -22.82 3.83
CA LYS A 84 6.10 -23.06 2.38
C LYS A 84 5.48 -21.88 1.64
N LEU A 85 4.38 -21.33 2.15
CA LEU A 85 3.74 -20.13 1.57
C LEU A 85 4.66 -18.91 1.58
N HIS A 86 5.48 -18.77 2.63
CA HIS A 86 6.46 -17.69 2.72
C HIS A 86 7.65 -17.90 1.78
N GLU A 87 8.13 -19.13 1.60
CA GLU A 87 9.19 -19.44 0.63
C GLU A 87 8.76 -19.11 -0.79
N ASP A 88 7.57 -19.56 -1.22
CA ASP A 88 7.06 -19.31 -2.56
C ASP A 88 6.79 -17.80 -2.78
N PHE A 89 6.24 -17.11 -1.78
CA PHE A 89 6.02 -15.68 -1.81
C PHE A 89 7.33 -14.90 -1.89
N MET A 90 8.33 -15.28 -1.10
CA MET A 90 9.57 -14.54 -0.92
C MET A 90 10.37 -14.41 -2.23
N ILE A 91 10.35 -15.42 -3.10
CA ILE A 91 11.08 -15.39 -4.38
C ILE A 91 10.50 -14.29 -5.29
N GLU A 92 9.18 -14.29 -5.51
CA GLU A 92 8.51 -13.27 -6.32
C GLU A 92 8.60 -11.89 -5.68
N TYR A 93 8.39 -11.80 -4.38
CA TYR A 93 8.46 -10.54 -3.64
C TYR A 93 9.85 -9.92 -3.69
N THR A 94 10.91 -10.72 -3.54
CA THR A 94 12.30 -10.25 -3.67
C THR A 94 12.56 -9.75 -5.08
N TYR A 95 12.14 -10.51 -6.10
CA TYR A 95 12.27 -10.08 -7.49
C TYR A 95 11.56 -8.74 -7.73
N ASN A 96 10.25 -8.68 -7.46
CA ASN A 96 9.45 -7.50 -7.77
C ASN A 96 9.93 -6.27 -6.99
N SER A 97 10.20 -6.42 -5.70
CA SER A 97 10.63 -5.32 -4.84
C SER A 97 11.98 -4.72 -5.26
N ASN A 98 12.93 -5.54 -5.69
CA ASN A 98 14.22 -5.08 -6.18
C ASN A 98 14.13 -4.55 -7.62
N ALA A 99 13.34 -5.18 -8.51
CA ALA A 99 13.16 -4.72 -9.88
C ALA A 99 12.49 -3.33 -9.94
N ILE A 100 11.56 -3.02 -9.03
CA ILE A 100 11.00 -1.68 -8.88
C ILE A 100 12.09 -0.62 -8.69
N GLU A 101 13.14 -0.94 -7.96
CA GLU A 101 14.29 -0.05 -7.69
C GLU A 101 15.41 -0.14 -8.76
N GLY A 102 15.21 -0.96 -9.80
CA GLY A 102 16.13 -1.03 -10.93
C GLY A 102 17.15 -2.16 -10.88
N ASN A 103 17.00 -3.13 -9.98
CA ASN A 103 17.78 -4.37 -10.00
C ASN A 103 17.56 -5.12 -11.32
N THR A 104 18.60 -5.69 -11.89
CA THR A 104 18.59 -6.26 -13.24
C THR A 104 18.39 -7.78 -13.28
N LEU A 105 18.28 -8.45 -12.15
CA LEU A 105 17.97 -9.88 -12.08
C LEU A 105 16.56 -10.15 -12.60
N THR A 106 16.40 -11.20 -13.39
CA THR A 106 15.09 -11.75 -13.73
C THR A 106 14.54 -12.58 -12.55
N LEU A 107 13.25 -12.93 -12.58
CA LEU A 107 12.66 -13.79 -11.54
C LEU A 107 13.42 -15.12 -11.38
N ARG A 108 13.79 -15.75 -12.49
CA ARG A 108 14.56 -17.01 -12.49
C ARG A 108 15.96 -16.82 -11.91
N GLU A 109 16.64 -15.74 -12.29
CA GLU A 109 17.97 -15.42 -11.75
C GLU A 109 17.90 -15.08 -10.26
N THR A 110 16.85 -14.37 -9.82
CA THR A 110 16.60 -14.11 -8.39
C THR A 110 16.46 -15.43 -7.64
N ASP A 111 15.64 -16.38 -8.09
CA ASP A 111 15.52 -17.69 -7.46
C ASP A 111 16.85 -18.42 -7.37
N MET A 112 17.68 -18.39 -8.44
CA MET A 112 19.01 -18.97 -8.45
C MET A 112 19.94 -18.33 -7.42
N VAL A 113 19.95 -16.98 -7.34
CA VAL A 113 20.74 -16.23 -6.34
C VAL A 113 20.32 -16.56 -4.93
N LEU A 114 19.00 -16.65 -4.67
CA LEU A 114 18.48 -17.00 -3.35
C LEU A 114 18.81 -18.46 -2.92
N LYS A 115 19.14 -19.32 -3.88
CA LYS A 115 19.67 -20.68 -3.68
C LYS A 115 21.20 -20.72 -3.57
N GLY A 116 21.88 -19.58 -3.57
CA GLY A 116 23.32 -19.45 -3.41
C GLY A 116 24.16 -19.51 -4.70
N LEU A 117 23.50 -19.41 -5.87
CA LEU A 117 24.20 -19.37 -7.16
C LEU A 117 24.55 -17.94 -7.55
N THR A 118 25.63 -17.75 -8.29
CA THR A 118 26.00 -16.48 -8.91
C THR A 118 25.59 -16.48 -10.38
N ILE A 119 25.18 -15.32 -10.88
CA ILE A 119 24.74 -15.14 -12.25
C ILE A 119 25.82 -14.36 -13.01
N ASP A 120 26.31 -14.93 -14.10
CA ASP A 120 27.31 -14.30 -14.96
C ASP A 120 26.79 -12.96 -15.53
N ARG A 121 27.70 -11.99 -15.65
CA ARG A 121 27.43 -10.64 -16.20
C ARG A 121 26.36 -9.83 -15.45
N LYS A 122 26.00 -10.20 -14.24
CA LYS A 122 25.14 -9.38 -13.36
C LYS A 122 25.99 -8.69 -12.29
N PRO A 123 25.68 -7.42 -11.94
CA PRO A 123 26.38 -6.71 -10.88
C PRO A 123 26.33 -7.46 -9.55
N LEU A 124 27.45 -7.48 -8.82
CA LEU A 124 27.49 -8.05 -7.46
C LEU A 124 26.45 -7.35 -6.54
N LYS A 125 26.25 -6.06 -6.73
CA LYS A 125 25.23 -5.28 -6.01
C LYS A 125 23.85 -5.95 -6.14
N ASP A 126 23.45 -6.36 -7.34
CA ASP A 126 22.14 -6.94 -7.59
C ASP A 126 21.94 -8.26 -6.81
N HIS A 127 23.01 -9.07 -6.70
CA HIS A 127 23.01 -10.29 -5.89
C HIS A 127 22.86 -9.95 -4.40
N MET A 128 23.64 -8.98 -3.90
CA MET A 128 23.60 -8.57 -2.49
C MET A 128 22.24 -7.98 -2.11
N GLU A 129 21.61 -7.20 -2.99
CA GLU A 129 20.27 -6.67 -2.80
C GLU A 129 19.23 -7.79 -2.70
N ALA A 130 19.30 -8.81 -3.55
CA ALA A 130 18.39 -9.95 -3.50
C ALA A 130 18.55 -10.74 -2.20
N VAL A 131 19.78 -11.07 -1.81
CA VAL A 131 20.09 -11.77 -0.56
C VAL A 131 19.66 -10.95 0.65
N GLY A 132 20.02 -9.66 0.70
CA GLY A 132 19.66 -8.77 1.80
C GLY A 132 18.14 -8.59 1.94
N HIS A 133 17.41 -8.54 0.83
CA HIS A 133 15.95 -8.47 0.86
C HIS A 133 15.32 -9.76 1.40
N LYS A 134 15.84 -10.93 1.03
CA LYS A 134 15.43 -12.23 1.60
C LYS A 134 15.64 -12.25 3.11
N GLU A 135 16.85 -11.88 3.59
CA GLU A 135 17.13 -11.83 5.02
C GLU A 135 16.21 -10.86 5.76
N ALA A 136 15.92 -9.71 5.16
CA ALA A 136 14.97 -8.74 5.72
C ALA A 136 13.53 -9.31 5.78
N PHE A 137 13.12 -10.10 4.79
CA PHE A 137 11.81 -10.76 4.83
C PHE A 137 11.72 -11.81 5.94
N TYR A 138 12.73 -12.66 6.12
CA TYR A 138 12.75 -13.60 7.24
C TYR A 138 12.82 -12.89 8.59
N PHE A 139 13.54 -11.77 8.67
CA PHE A 139 13.56 -10.97 9.88
C PHE A 139 12.17 -10.43 10.24
N ILE A 140 11.41 -9.89 9.29
CA ILE A 140 10.05 -9.44 9.58
C ILE A 140 9.12 -10.62 9.96
N CYS A 141 9.27 -11.81 9.38
CA CYS A 141 8.54 -13.00 9.82
C CYS A 141 8.84 -13.36 11.28
N HIS A 142 10.12 -13.26 11.70
CA HIS A 142 10.52 -13.44 13.09
C HIS A 142 9.86 -12.39 14.02
N LEU A 143 9.81 -11.13 13.61
CA LEU A 143 9.17 -10.06 14.37
C LEU A 143 7.66 -10.31 14.52
N VAL A 144 6.99 -10.81 13.48
CA VAL A 144 5.57 -11.20 13.51
C VAL A 144 5.34 -12.31 14.53
N LYS A 145 6.13 -13.41 14.45
CA LYS A 145 6.01 -14.56 15.37
C LYS A 145 6.15 -14.15 16.84
N ASN A 146 6.99 -13.17 17.13
CA ASN A 146 7.25 -12.70 18.49
C ASN A 146 6.48 -11.42 18.87
N SER A 147 5.55 -10.97 18.01
CA SER A 147 4.70 -9.79 18.24
C SER A 147 5.48 -8.50 18.60
N TYR A 148 6.68 -8.33 18.05
CA TYR A 148 7.48 -7.13 18.27
C TYR A 148 6.77 -5.87 17.73
N PRO A 149 6.75 -4.78 18.52
CA PRO A 149 6.17 -3.53 18.06
C PRO A 149 7.00 -2.90 16.93
N LEU A 150 6.33 -2.25 15.97
CA LEU A 150 7.02 -1.41 15.00
C LEU A 150 7.56 -0.17 15.71
N CYS A 151 8.86 0.04 15.61
CA CYS A 151 9.56 1.19 16.17
C CYS A 151 10.76 1.58 15.28
N GLU A 152 11.36 2.71 15.56
CA GLU A 152 12.48 3.23 14.77
C GLU A 152 13.66 2.24 14.70
N SER A 153 13.98 1.56 15.79
CA SER A 153 15.06 0.56 15.80
C SER A 153 14.76 -0.63 14.89
N VAL A 154 13.51 -1.09 14.82
CA VAL A 154 13.07 -2.13 13.90
C VAL A 154 13.21 -1.66 12.44
N ILE A 155 12.79 -0.44 12.13
CA ILE A 155 12.94 0.15 10.79
C ILE A 155 14.41 0.20 10.38
N LYS A 156 15.31 0.64 11.27
CA LYS A 156 16.76 0.69 11.03
C LYS A 156 17.35 -0.71 10.83
N GLN A 157 16.88 -1.71 11.56
CA GLN A 157 17.33 -3.10 11.39
C GLN A 157 16.86 -3.69 10.04
N ILE A 158 15.59 -3.48 9.64
CA ILE A 158 15.10 -3.88 8.32
C ILE A 158 15.96 -3.24 7.23
N HIS A 159 16.17 -1.93 7.32
CA HIS A 159 17.01 -1.20 6.35
C HIS A 159 18.45 -1.72 6.33
N SER A 160 19.03 -2.07 7.48
CA SER A 160 20.38 -2.61 7.57
C SER A 160 20.55 -3.91 6.79
N LEU A 161 19.53 -4.75 6.71
CA LEU A 161 19.51 -5.97 5.91
C LEU A 161 19.30 -5.67 4.43
N VAL A 162 18.36 -4.76 4.11
CA VAL A 162 18.07 -4.34 2.73
C VAL A 162 19.28 -3.72 2.05
N LEU A 163 20.08 -2.91 2.76
CA LEU A 163 21.26 -2.20 2.23
C LEU A 163 22.56 -2.94 2.54
N ALA A 164 22.57 -4.24 2.31
CA ALA A 164 23.72 -5.10 2.65
C ALA A 164 25.02 -4.75 1.88
N ASP A 165 24.88 -4.16 0.68
CA ASP A 165 25.98 -3.73 -0.18
C ASP A 165 26.70 -2.45 0.29
N ARG A 166 26.11 -1.71 1.26
CA ARG A 166 26.65 -0.42 1.76
C ARG A 166 26.85 -0.43 3.27
N PRO A 167 27.89 -1.05 3.79
CA PRO A 167 28.09 -1.28 5.22
C PRO A 167 28.14 -0.01 6.09
N PHE A 168 28.53 1.13 5.51
CA PHE A 168 28.61 2.42 6.22
C PHE A 168 27.29 3.21 6.27
N ASP A 169 26.32 2.87 5.40
CA ASP A 169 25.05 3.60 5.28
C ASP A 169 23.85 2.80 5.86
N ARG A 170 24.02 1.48 6.01
CA ARG A 170 22.95 0.59 6.43
C ARG A 170 22.45 0.87 7.84
N GLY A 171 21.14 1.00 8.00
CA GLY A 171 20.50 1.26 9.30
C GLY A 171 20.72 2.67 9.85
N ILE A 172 21.33 3.58 9.07
CA ILE A 172 21.68 4.94 9.50
C ILE A 172 20.90 5.96 8.68
N TYR A 173 20.23 6.89 9.35
CA TYR A 173 19.58 8.00 8.66
C TYR A 173 20.60 8.87 7.93
N ARG A 174 20.25 9.29 6.73
CA ARG A 174 21.12 10.14 5.90
C ARG A 174 21.40 11.47 6.58
N ARG A 175 22.62 11.94 6.40
CA ARG A 175 23.10 13.24 6.90
C ARG A 175 23.22 14.30 5.81
N ILE A 176 22.95 13.92 4.57
CA ILE A 176 22.99 14.80 3.40
C ILE A 176 21.62 14.87 2.72
N PRO A 177 21.28 15.99 2.05
CA PRO A 177 20.09 16.06 1.22
C PRO A 177 20.18 15.06 0.06
N VAL A 178 19.02 14.45 -0.28
CA VAL A 178 18.86 13.58 -1.45
C VAL A 178 17.73 14.08 -2.33
N ARG A 179 17.70 13.63 -3.58
CA ARG A 179 16.59 13.89 -4.52
C ARG A 179 15.98 12.57 -4.94
N ILE A 180 14.66 12.52 -4.96
CA ILE A 180 13.93 11.37 -5.50
C ILE A 180 13.66 11.66 -6.97
N HIS A 181 14.25 10.86 -7.87
CA HIS A 181 14.02 11.02 -9.30
C HIS A 181 12.54 10.84 -9.65
N GLY A 182 11.96 11.83 -10.35
CA GLY A 182 10.55 11.81 -10.75
C GLY A 182 9.56 12.28 -9.67
N ALA A 183 9.97 12.51 -8.43
CA ALA A 183 9.10 13.10 -7.41
C ALA A 183 8.95 14.62 -7.60
N LYS A 184 7.73 15.11 -7.35
CA LYS A 184 7.41 16.55 -7.40
C LYS A 184 7.80 17.32 -6.14
N HIS A 185 8.21 16.63 -5.09
CA HIS A 185 8.60 17.22 -3.80
C HIS A 185 10.03 16.83 -3.43
N ASN A 186 10.66 17.66 -2.63
CA ASN A 186 11.97 17.33 -2.05
C ASN A 186 11.74 16.59 -0.74
N PRO A 187 12.53 15.53 -0.46
CA PRO A 187 12.52 14.87 0.83
C PRO A 187 12.84 15.83 1.99
N VAL A 188 12.45 15.41 3.18
CA VAL A 188 12.69 16.16 4.42
C VAL A 188 14.18 16.46 4.60
N GLN A 189 14.52 17.64 5.11
CA GLN A 189 15.92 17.99 5.41
C GLN A 189 16.51 17.04 6.47
N PRO A 190 17.80 16.67 6.38
CA PRO A 190 18.40 15.67 7.26
C PRO A 190 18.20 15.90 8.75
N TYR A 191 18.32 17.16 9.20
CA TYR A 191 18.15 17.51 10.62
C TYR A 191 16.71 17.38 11.15
N LEU A 192 15.73 17.20 10.28
CA LEU A 192 14.32 17.00 10.66
C LEU A 192 13.89 15.52 10.61
N ILE A 193 14.74 14.61 10.12
CA ILE A 193 14.35 13.20 9.88
C ILE A 193 13.88 12.54 11.18
N GLU A 194 14.65 12.63 12.26
CA GLU A 194 14.30 12.00 13.54
C GLU A 194 12.96 12.49 14.07
N ALA A 195 12.75 13.81 14.08
CA ALA A 195 11.48 14.39 14.53
C ALA A 195 10.30 13.91 13.66
N LYS A 196 10.47 13.89 12.33
CA LYS A 196 9.44 13.46 11.40
C LYS A 196 9.14 11.96 11.47
N MET A 197 10.15 11.13 11.71
CA MET A 197 9.97 9.70 11.94
C MET A 197 9.22 9.44 13.25
N ASN A 198 9.55 10.16 14.32
CA ASN A 198 8.83 10.08 15.59
C ASN A 198 7.35 10.48 15.42
N ASP A 199 7.07 11.59 14.74
CA ASP A 199 5.70 12.04 14.43
C ASP A 199 4.94 10.96 13.63
N LEU A 200 5.58 10.39 12.59
CA LEU A 200 5.00 9.35 11.75
C LEU A 200 4.63 8.10 12.57
N MET A 201 5.55 7.64 13.42
CA MET A 201 5.35 6.46 14.25
C MET A 201 4.26 6.67 15.29
N LYS A 202 4.22 7.85 15.93
CA LYS A 202 3.17 8.23 16.88
C LYS A 202 1.80 8.24 16.19
N ASN A 203 1.69 8.92 15.06
CA ASN A 203 0.43 8.99 14.30
C ASN A 203 -0.04 7.59 13.88
N TYR A 204 0.87 6.72 13.44
CA TYR A 204 0.54 5.34 13.08
C TYR A 204 0.04 4.54 14.29
N ALA A 205 0.67 4.68 15.45
CA ALA A 205 0.29 3.94 16.67
C ALA A 205 -1.08 4.38 17.22
N GLU A 206 -1.42 5.67 17.08
CA GLU A 206 -2.69 6.23 17.53
C GLU A 206 -3.85 6.00 16.56
N ASP A 207 -3.56 5.67 15.30
CA ASP A 207 -4.57 5.47 14.27
C ASP A 207 -5.37 4.19 14.50
N ARG A 208 -6.70 4.30 14.53
CA ARG A 208 -7.66 3.20 14.73
C ARG A 208 -8.48 2.84 13.49
N ARG A 209 -8.18 3.47 12.35
CA ARG A 209 -8.85 3.19 11.09
C ARG A 209 -8.50 1.80 10.53
N ASN A 210 -9.15 1.43 9.43
CA ASN A 210 -8.85 0.19 8.71
C ASN A 210 -7.36 0.07 8.39
N ILE A 211 -6.81 -1.13 8.51
CA ILE A 211 -5.36 -1.40 8.34
C ILE A 211 -4.82 -0.93 6.99
N VAL A 212 -5.58 -1.09 5.91
CA VAL A 212 -5.17 -0.69 4.55
C VAL A 212 -4.98 0.83 4.48
N ILE A 213 -5.87 1.60 5.11
CA ILE A 213 -5.79 3.07 5.18
C ILE A 213 -4.55 3.49 5.96
N LYS A 214 -4.35 2.89 7.14
CA LYS A 214 -3.20 3.17 8.01
C LYS A 214 -1.87 2.91 7.29
N LEU A 215 -1.77 1.76 6.63
CA LEU A 215 -0.55 1.35 5.94
C LEU A 215 -0.26 2.18 4.68
N ALA A 216 -1.30 2.60 3.96
CA ALA A 216 -1.13 3.52 2.84
C ALA A 216 -0.56 4.87 3.30
N GLU A 217 -1.08 5.43 4.39
CA GLU A 217 -0.57 6.70 4.95
C GLU A 217 0.82 6.55 5.58
N LEU A 218 1.08 5.46 6.30
CA LEU A 218 2.40 5.15 6.83
C LEU A 218 3.44 5.08 5.71
N HIS A 219 3.12 4.36 4.64
CA HIS A 219 4.03 4.15 3.52
C HIS A 219 4.31 5.46 2.76
N ILE A 220 3.27 6.25 2.46
CA ILE A 220 3.42 7.58 1.85
C ILE A 220 4.25 8.50 2.76
N GLY A 221 3.97 8.53 4.05
CA GLY A 221 4.69 9.33 5.03
C GLY A 221 6.17 8.95 5.11
N PHE A 222 6.46 7.65 5.18
CA PHE A 222 7.82 7.13 5.19
C PHE A 222 8.61 7.51 3.93
N GLU A 223 8.01 7.30 2.75
CA GLU A 223 8.64 7.67 1.47
C GLU A 223 8.79 9.19 1.31
N SER A 224 7.88 9.98 1.86
CA SER A 224 7.99 11.45 1.83
C SER A 224 9.12 11.98 2.72
N ILE A 225 9.35 11.33 3.87
CA ILE A 225 10.51 11.64 4.73
C ILE A 225 11.80 11.19 4.05
N HIS A 226 11.78 10.02 3.42
CA HIS A 226 12.92 9.40 2.74
C HIS A 226 14.16 9.36 3.63
N PRO A 227 14.08 8.65 4.78
CA PRO A 227 15.04 8.83 5.87
C PRO A 227 16.45 8.31 5.57
N PHE A 228 16.60 7.41 4.61
CA PHE A 228 17.86 6.78 4.28
C PHE A 228 18.43 7.29 2.95
N ILE A 229 19.72 7.02 2.70
CA ILE A 229 20.40 7.44 1.47
C ILE A 229 19.95 6.63 0.24
N ASP A 230 19.55 5.37 0.46
CA ASP A 230 19.06 4.41 -0.54
C ASP A 230 18.20 3.36 0.18
N GLY A 231 17.50 2.46 -0.53
CA GLY A 231 16.75 1.36 0.06
C GLY A 231 15.42 1.74 0.76
N ASN A 232 14.97 2.99 0.68
CA ASN A 232 13.72 3.43 1.31
C ASN A 232 12.52 2.65 0.78
N GLY A 233 12.34 2.53 -0.54
CA GLY A 233 11.21 1.82 -1.14
C GLY A 233 11.12 0.36 -0.71
N ARG A 234 12.24 -0.37 -0.72
CA ARG A 234 12.31 -1.76 -0.26
C ARG A 234 11.96 -1.88 1.22
N THR A 235 12.53 -1.02 2.06
CA THR A 235 12.24 -0.95 3.50
C THR A 235 10.78 -0.62 3.76
N GLY A 236 10.22 0.36 3.08
CA GLY A 236 8.81 0.75 3.22
C GLY A 236 7.84 -0.39 2.86
N ARG A 237 8.10 -1.13 1.77
CA ARG A 237 7.29 -2.31 1.41
C ARG A 237 7.41 -3.45 2.42
N LEU A 238 8.57 -3.65 3.02
CA LEU A 238 8.76 -4.62 4.11
C LEU A 238 8.02 -4.21 5.38
N ILE A 239 8.01 -2.92 5.74
CA ILE A 239 7.22 -2.38 6.88
C ILE A 239 5.73 -2.62 6.65
N VAL A 240 5.22 -2.38 5.44
CA VAL A 240 3.81 -2.66 5.10
C VAL A 240 3.49 -4.13 5.32
N ASN A 241 4.34 -5.05 4.85
CA ASN A 241 4.13 -6.48 5.02
C ASN A 241 4.28 -6.95 6.47
N LEU A 242 5.21 -6.39 7.24
CA LEU A 242 5.33 -6.62 8.69
C LEU A 242 4.00 -6.34 9.39
N GLU A 243 3.44 -5.17 9.18
CA GLU A 243 2.22 -4.74 9.87
C GLU A 243 0.95 -5.45 9.34
N LEU A 244 0.89 -5.81 8.04
CA LEU A 244 -0.17 -6.69 7.52
C LEU A 244 -0.16 -8.05 8.21
N MET A 245 1.01 -8.70 8.26
CA MET A 245 1.14 -10.03 8.89
C MET A 245 0.87 -9.99 10.39
N LYS A 246 1.29 -8.94 11.11
CA LYS A 246 0.95 -8.74 12.53
C LYS A 246 -0.56 -8.58 12.76
N ALA A 247 -1.26 -7.98 11.82
CA ALA A 247 -2.72 -7.86 11.84
C ALA A 247 -3.43 -9.16 11.35
N GLY A 248 -2.67 -10.23 11.08
CA GLY A 248 -3.18 -11.52 10.62
C GLY A 248 -3.59 -11.58 9.15
N TYR A 249 -3.17 -10.59 8.36
CA TYR A 249 -3.36 -10.62 6.90
C TYR A 249 -2.17 -11.28 6.20
N PRO A 250 -2.37 -11.88 5.02
CA PRO A 250 -1.25 -12.34 4.21
C PRO A 250 -0.43 -11.14 3.67
N PRO A 251 0.88 -11.33 3.42
CA PRO A 251 1.71 -10.29 2.82
C PRO A 251 1.33 -10.03 1.36
N ILE A 252 1.55 -8.80 0.90
CA ILE A 252 1.29 -8.37 -0.49
C ILE A 252 2.60 -8.19 -1.26
N ASP A 253 2.55 -8.44 -2.57
CA ASP A 253 3.66 -8.27 -3.49
C ASP A 253 3.26 -7.35 -4.65
N ILE A 254 3.69 -6.10 -4.60
CA ILE A 254 3.48 -5.13 -5.67
C ILE A 254 4.32 -5.54 -6.87
N LYS A 255 3.69 -5.90 -7.97
CA LYS A 255 4.37 -6.40 -9.16
C LYS A 255 5.17 -5.29 -9.85
N PHE A 256 6.34 -5.65 -10.37
CA PHE A 256 7.18 -4.73 -11.17
C PHE A 256 6.42 -4.14 -12.37
N THR A 257 5.50 -4.90 -12.96
CA THR A 257 4.64 -4.43 -14.06
C THR A 257 3.72 -3.27 -13.65
N ASP A 258 3.40 -3.14 -12.36
CA ASP A 258 2.59 -2.06 -11.79
C ASP A 258 3.44 -0.90 -11.23
N ARG A 259 4.77 -0.89 -11.50
CA ARG A 259 5.72 0.12 -10.97
C ARG A 259 5.25 1.56 -11.20
N MET A 260 4.80 1.89 -12.39
CA MET A 260 4.33 3.25 -12.70
C MET A 260 3.09 3.62 -11.89
N ARG A 261 2.13 2.70 -11.80
CA ARG A 261 0.93 2.87 -10.98
C ARG A 261 1.26 3.04 -9.50
N TYR A 262 2.24 2.29 -9.01
CA TYR A 262 2.74 2.39 -7.65
C TYR A 262 3.36 3.77 -7.38
N TYR A 263 4.22 4.27 -8.27
CA TYR A 263 4.80 5.60 -8.13
C TYR A 263 3.76 6.72 -8.23
N ASP A 264 2.80 6.62 -9.14
CA ASP A 264 1.69 7.57 -9.24
C ASP A 264 0.81 7.63 -7.98
N SER A 265 0.80 6.57 -7.19
CA SER A 265 0.00 6.49 -5.97
C SER A 265 0.58 7.31 -4.80
N PHE A 266 1.85 7.68 -4.82
CA PHE A 266 2.44 8.55 -3.78
C PHE A 266 1.90 9.98 -3.81
N ALA A 267 1.41 10.45 -4.95
CA ALA A 267 0.81 11.77 -5.08
C ALA A 267 -0.67 11.83 -4.64
N ASP A 268 -1.31 10.68 -4.40
CA ASP A 268 -2.73 10.59 -4.07
C ASP A 268 -2.98 9.39 -3.14
N LYS A 269 -3.21 9.70 -1.88
CA LYS A 269 -3.50 8.71 -0.82
C LYS A 269 -4.60 7.70 -1.22
N GLU A 270 -5.61 8.16 -1.93
CA GLU A 270 -6.71 7.32 -2.36
C GLU A 270 -6.28 6.28 -3.42
N LYS A 271 -5.31 6.63 -4.25
CA LYS A 271 -4.71 5.69 -5.19
C LYS A 271 -3.88 4.63 -4.48
N MET A 272 -3.13 5.01 -3.43
CA MET A 272 -2.35 4.07 -2.63
C MET A 272 -3.26 3.11 -1.86
N ILE A 273 -4.31 3.62 -1.21
CA ILE A 273 -5.33 2.80 -0.53
C ILE A 273 -5.93 1.79 -1.52
N LYS A 274 -6.32 2.25 -2.70
CA LYS A 274 -6.89 1.39 -3.75
C LYS A 274 -5.89 0.32 -4.20
N LEU A 275 -4.64 0.70 -4.42
CA LEU A 275 -3.57 -0.21 -4.83
C LEU A 275 -3.38 -1.32 -3.80
N PHE A 276 -3.19 -0.96 -2.53
CA PHE A 276 -3.01 -1.94 -1.45
C PHE A 276 -4.23 -2.83 -1.25
N ALA A 277 -5.43 -2.24 -1.30
CA ALA A 277 -6.69 -2.98 -1.19
C ALA A 277 -6.83 -4.04 -2.30
N GLU A 278 -6.53 -3.70 -3.56
CA GLU A 278 -6.60 -4.64 -4.68
C GLU A 278 -5.59 -5.79 -4.54
N TYR A 279 -4.36 -5.49 -4.13
CA TYR A 279 -3.34 -6.52 -3.89
C TYR A 279 -3.72 -7.44 -2.73
N LEU A 280 -4.18 -6.86 -1.61
CA LEU A 280 -4.60 -7.62 -0.45
C LEU A 280 -5.83 -8.49 -0.73
N ASN A 281 -6.82 -7.94 -1.45
CA ASN A 281 -8.02 -8.69 -1.84
C ASN A 281 -7.66 -9.94 -2.67
N ARG A 282 -6.79 -9.78 -3.70
CA ARG A 282 -6.32 -10.93 -4.50
C ARG A 282 -5.55 -11.95 -3.66
N ARG A 283 -4.74 -11.46 -2.71
CA ARG A 283 -3.95 -12.33 -1.85
C ARG A 283 -4.82 -13.13 -0.89
N LEU A 284 -5.87 -12.52 -0.34
CA LEU A 284 -6.87 -13.22 0.48
C LEU A 284 -7.61 -14.30 -0.32
N ASP A 285 -7.97 -14.04 -1.59
CA ASP A 285 -8.57 -15.07 -2.45
C ASP A 285 -7.67 -16.30 -2.61
N GLN A 286 -6.37 -16.07 -2.82
CA GLN A 286 -5.39 -17.15 -2.92
C GLN A 286 -5.31 -18.00 -1.63
N TYR A 287 -5.28 -17.33 -0.46
CA TYR A 287 -5.23 -18.02 0.83
C TYR A 287 -6.53 -18.80 1.12
N LEU A 288 -7.68 -18.23 0.81
CA LEU A 288 -8.97 -18.92 0.94
C LEU A 288 -9.08 -20.13 0.02
N GLN A 289 -8.53 -20.07 -1.20
CA GLN A 289 -8.46 -21.23 -2.11
C GLN A 289 -7.55 -22.34 -1.59
N ILE A 290 -6.41 -21.99 -0.97
CA ILE A 290 -5.48 -22.99 -0.39
C ILE A 290 -6.10 -23.70 0.81
N LEU A 291 -6.92 -23.00 1.59
CA LEU A 291 -7.53 -23.57 2.81
C LEU A 291 -8.87 -24.29 2.56
N GLY A 292 -9.34 -24.33 1.33
CA GLY A 292 -10.52 -25.10 0.88
C GLY A 292 -11.82 -24.44 1.28
#